data_fe2643667ca5c3e3c7f681bf44c4400e
#
_entry.id   fe2643667ca5c3e3c7f681bf44c4400e
#
_cell.length_a   1.000
_cell.length_b   1.000
_cell.length_c   1.000
_cell.angle_alpha   90.00
_cell.angle_beta   90.00
_cell.angle_gamma   90.00
#
_symmetry.space_group_name_H-M   'P 1'
#
loop_
_entity.id
_entity.type
_entity.pdbx_description
1 polymer ?
#
loop_
_entity_poly.entity_id
_entity_poly.type
_entity_poly.pdbx_seq_one_letter_code
_entity_poly.pdbx_strand_id
1 'polypeptide(L)'
;MKLGAFSISLSVKDINASKQFYENLGFTVLAGSLDKNYLIMKNENSLIGLFQGMFDNNILTFNPGWDENGNNIESFNDIREIQEELKNKGIKIENEIDKTSSGPASFKITDPDGNVVLIDQHR
;
A
#
# COMPACT_ATOMS: atom_id res chain seq x y z
N MET A 1 1.65 3.76 -16.71
CA MET A 1 0.60 3.14 -15.88
C MET A 1 0.34 3.96 -14.63
N LYS A 2 -0.90 3.92 -14.16
CA LYS A 2 -1.30 4.67 -12.95
C LYS A 2 -1.34 3.71 -11.76
N LEU A 3 -0.43 3.88 -10.81
CA LEU A 3 -0.34 3.00 -9.65
C LEU A 3 -1.23 3.44 -8.48
N GLY A 4 -1.84 4.63 -8.56
CA GLY A 4 -2.69 5.15 -7.49
C GLY A 4 -1.92 5.78 -6.34
N ALA A 5 -2.60 5.94 -5.21
CA ALA A 5 -2.02 6.55 -4.02
C ALA A 5 -0.83 5.75 -3.50
N PHE A 6 0.18 6.47 -3.03
CA PHE A 6 1.38 5.86 -2.47
C PHE A 6 1.40 6.02 -0.96
N SER A 7 1.81 4.95 -0.28
CA SER A 7 2.16 5.02 1.14
C SER A 7 3.38 4.13 1.41
N ILE A 8 4.13 4.48 2.45
CA ILE A 8 5.12 3.57 2.98
C ILE A 8 4.51 2.82 4.15
N SER A 9 4.58 1.48 4.11
CA SER A 9 4.05 0.64 5.17
C SER A 9 5.21 0.23 6.08
N LEU A 10 5.19 0.76 7.30
CA LEU A 10 6.24 0.54 8.28
C LEU A 10 5.89 -0.63 9.20
N SER A 11 6.83 -1.55 9.36
CA SER A 11 6.76 -2.57 10.38
C SER A 11 7.21 -1.94 11.69
N VAL A 12 6.31 -1.87 12.67
CA VAL A 12 6.59 -1.20 13.94
C VAL A 12 6.51 -2.18 15.11
N LYS A 13 7.31 -1.93 16.14
CA LYS A 13 7.34 -2.77 17.34
C LYS A 13 6.31 -2.36 18.37
N ASP A 14 6.05 -1.06 18.47
CA ASP A 14 5.08 -0.48 19.40
C ASP A 14 4.29 0.60 18.66
N ILE A 15 3.10 0.24 18.22
CA ILE A 15 2.28 1.12 17.39
C ILE A 15 1.84 2.39 18.16
N ASN A 16 1.68 2.31 19.49
CA ASN A 16 1.33 3.48 20.29
C ASN A 16 2.47 4.50 20.28
N ALA A 17 3.71 4.04 20.46
CA ALA A 17 4.88 4.90 20.39
C ALA A 17 5.05 5.51 19.00
N SER A 18 4.85 4.72 17.95
CA SER A 18 4.94 5.19 16.56
C SER A 18 3.87 6.22 16.26
N LYS A 19 2.63 5.97 16.68
CA LYS A 19 1.52 6.93 16.53
C LYS A 19 1.89 8.28 17.14
N GLN A 20 2.36 8.28 18.38
CA GLN A 20 2.75 9.50 19.08
C GLN A 20 3.88 10.22 18.34
N PHE A 21 4.86 9.49 17.85
CA PHE A 21 5.98 10.06 17.11
C PHE A 21 5.50 10.80 15.87
N TYR A 22 4.65 10.17 15.07
CA TYR A 22 4.16 10.78 13.83
C TYR A 22 3.13 11.89 14.08
N GLU A 23 2.33 11.78 15.15
CA GLU A 23 1.47 12.89 15.56
C GLU A 23 2.29 14.14 15.89
N ASN A 24 3.46 13.97 16.51
CA ASN A 24 4.36 15.08 16.79
C ASN A 24 4.89 15.76 15.53
N LEU A 25 4.93 15.03 14.41
CA LEU A 25 5.30 15.59 13.10
C LEU A 25 4.11 16.20 12.35
N GLY A 26 2.93 16.18 12.93
CA GLY A 26 1.73 16.76 12.32
C GLY A 26 0.87 15.75 11.55
N PHE A 27 1.15 14.46 11.68
CA PHE A 27 0.29 13.44 11.08
C PHE A 27 -0.97 13.24 11.90
N THR A 28 -2.06 12.87 11.23
CA THR A 28 -3.32 12.49 11.89
C THR A 28 -3.74 11.11 11.40
N VAL A 29 -4.52 10.41 12.19
CA VAL A 29 -5.02 9.08 11.81
C VAL A 29 -6.10 9.24 10.74
N LEU A 30 -5.89 8.61 9.59
CA LEU A 30 -6.85 8.56 8.48
C LEU A 30 -7.72 7.31 8.55
N ALA A 31 -7.14 6.17 8.89
CA ALA A 31 -7.83 4.88 8.89
C ALA A 31 -7.14 3.91 9.84
N GLY A 32 -7.80 2.78 10.09
CA GLY A 32 -7.30 1.74 10.98
C GLY A 32 -7.67 1.97 12.43
N SER A 33 -7.20 1.10 13.29
CA SER A 33 -7.39 1.24 14.75
C SER A 33 -6.28 0.50 15.49
N LEU A 34 -5.99 0.96 16.71
CA LEU A 34 -5.00 0.32 17.57
C LEU A 34 -5.37 -1.13 17.89
N ASP A 35 -6.66 -1.42 18.04
CA ASP A 35 -7.14 -2.78 18.30
C ASP A 35 -6.83 -3.75 17.17
N LYS A 36 -6.73 -3.24 15.94
CA LYS A 36 -6.41 -4.05 14.76
C LYS A 36 -4.91 -4.07 14.46
N ASN A 37 -4.11 -3.41 15.28
CA ASN A 37 -2.66 -3.33 15.14
C ASN A 37 -2.18 -2.65 13.85
N TYR A 38 -3.00 -1.77 13.28
CA TYR A 38 -2.55 -0.94 12.16
C TYR A 38 -3.23 0.43 12.15
N LEU A 39 -2.50 1.42 11.66
CA LEU A 39 -3.00 2.77 11.44
C LEU A 39 -2.47 3.28 10.11
N ILE A 40 -3.31 4.01 9.38
CA ILE A 40 -2.87 4.80 8.23
C ILE A 40 -2.88 6.25 8.68
N MET A 41 -1.74 6.90 8.60
CA MET A 41 -1.56 8.28 9.04
C MET A 41 -1.26 9.18 7.85
N LYS A 42 -1.74 10.41 7.92
CA LYS A 42 -1.66 11.35 6.81
C LYS A 42 -1.19 12.72 7.28
N ASN A 43 -0.28 13.31 6.53
CA ASN A 43 0.09 14.72 6.64
C ASN A 43 0.13 15.28 5.22
N GLU A 44 -0.79 16.19 4.90
CA GLU A 44 -0.97 16.69 3.54
C GLU A 44 -1.12 15.55 2.53
N ASN A 45 -0.17 15.35 1.62
CA ASN A 45 -0.18 14.26 0.65
C ASN A 45 0.62 13.03 1.07
N SER A 46 1.26 13.09 2.25
CA SER A 46 2.10 12.00 2.73
C SER A 46 1.30 10.99 3.53
N LEU A 47 1.38 9.73 3.14
CA LEU A 47 0.71 8.63 3.81
C LEU A 47 1.76 7.69 4.39
N ILE A 48 1.60 7.33 5.65
CA ILE A 48 2.44 6.35 6.35
C ILE A 48 1.52 5.32 6.99
N GLY A 49 1.69 4.06 6.65
CA GLY A 49 1.01 2.96 7.32
C GLY A 49 1.87 2.45 8.47
N LEU A 50 1.28 2.27 9.64
CA LEU A 50 1.93 1.67 10.79
C LEU A 50 1.31 0.29 11.01
N PHE A 51 2.12 -0.76 10.99
CA PHE A 51 1.64 -2.14 11.11
C PHE A 51 2.46 -2.87 12.15
N GLN A 52 1.81 -3.39 13.18
CA GLN A 52 2.47 -4.13 14.24
C GLN A 52 2.21 -5.62 14.08
N GLY A 53 3.31 -6.39 13.95
CA GLY A 53 3.22 -7.85 13.92
C GLY A 53 2.68 -8.48 12.65
N MET A 54 2.66 -7.75 11.53
CA MET A 54 2.10 -8.25 10.27
C MET A 54 3.14 -8.66 9.24
N PHE A 55 4.32 -8.03 9.25
CA PHE A 55 5.43 -8.33 8.34
C PHE A 55 6.73 -7.84 8.96
N ASP A 56 7.86 -8.27 8.40
CA ASP A 56 9.17 -8.02 9.00
C ASP A 56 9.84 -6.73 8.51
N ASN A 57 9.74 -6.41 7.23
CA ASN A 57 10.43 -5.28 6.60
C ASN A 57 9.43 -4.27 6.05
N ASN A 58 9.86 -3.02 5.93
CA ASN A 58 9.02 -1.96 5.38
C ASN A 58 8.68 -2.24 3.92
N ILE A 59 7.50 -1.80 3.50
CA ILE A 59 6.94 -2.08 2.18
C ILE A 59 6.52 -0.76 1.53
N LEU A 60 6.86 -0.60 0.24
CA LEU A 60 6.32 0.49 -0.59
C LEU A 60 4.97 0.05 -1.13
N THR A 61 3.92 0.79 -0.81
CA THR A 61 2.55 0.38 -1.17
C THR A 61 1.91 1.36 -2.12
N PHE A 62 1.28 0.82 -3.19
CA PHE A 62 0.48 1.60 -4.14
C PHE A 62 -0.94 1.05 -4.18
N ASN A 63 -1.91 1.95 -4.26
CA ASN A 63 -3.34 1.61 -4.24
C ASN A 63 -4.02 2.03 -5.55
N PRO A 64 -4.01 1.18 -6.58
CA PRO A 64 -4.68 1.52 -7.84
C PRO A 64 -6.16 1.87 -7.63
N GLY A 65 -6.59 2.93 -8.28
CA GLY A 65 -7.98 3.38 -8.20
C GLY A 65 -8.31 4.29 -7.04
N TRP A 66 -7.37 4.55 -6.14
CA TRP A 66 -7.55 5.44 -5.00
C TRP A 66 -6.67 6.68 -5.07
N ASP A 67 -7.19 7.80 -4.51
CA ASP A 67 -6.39 8.97 -4.20
C ASP A 67 -5.82 8.86 -2.76
N GLU A 68 -5.11 9.89 -2.30
CA GLU A 68 -4.45 9.91 -0.99
C GLU A 68 -5.43 9.97 0.19
N ASN A 69 -6.71 10.16 -0.07
CA ASN A 69 -7.76 10.15 0.96
C ASN A 69 -8.52 8.82 1.01
N GLY A 70 -8.09 7.85 0.19
CA GLY A 70 -8.77 6.56 0.07
C GLY A 70 -10.08 6.64 -0.71
N ASN A 71 -10.26 7.70 -1.51
CA ASN A 71 -11.44 7.88 -2.34
C ASN A 71 -11.21 7.32 -3.74
N ASN A 72 -12.27 6.76 -4.32
CA ASN A 72 -12.22 6.25 -5.69
C ASN A 72 -11.99 7.38 -6.68
N ILE A 73 -11.09 7.13 -7.64
CA ILE A 73 -10.88 8.02 -8.79
C ILE A 73 -11.49 7.40 -10.03
N GLU A 74 -11.98 8.24 -10.96
CA GLU A 74 -12.66 7.74 -12.17
C GLU A 74 -11.71 7.02 -13.12
N SER A 75 -10.59 7.65 -13.42
CA SER A 75 -9.62 7.10 -14.38
C SER A 75 -8.49 6.41 -13.63
N PHE A 76 -8.46 5.07 -13.73
CA PHE A 76 -7.42 4.29 -13.07
C PHE A 76 -7.08 3.05 -13.91
N ASN A 77 -5.95 2.43 -13.61
CA ASN A 77 -5.59 1.14 -14.16
C ASN A 77 -5.98 0.05 -13.18
N ASP A 78 -6.77 -0.92 -13.64
CA ASP A 78 -7.08 -2.09 -12.81
C ASP A 78 -5.80 -2.88 -12.55
N ILE A 79 -5.69 -3.43 -11.37
CA ILE A 79 -4.48 -4.15 -10.93
C ILE A 79 -4.12 -5.31 -11.88
N ARG A 80 -5.10 -5.92 -12.54
CA ARG A 80 -4.87 -7.02 -13.50
C ARG A 80 -4.20 -6.51 -14.78
N GLU A 81 -4.55 -5.31 -15.20
CA GLU A 81 -3.88 -4.63 -16.33
C GLU A 81 -2.44 -4.30 -15.97
N ILE A 82 -2.22 -3.78 -14.75
CA ILE A 82 -0.87 -3.49 -14.24
C ILE A 82 -0.04 -4.77 -14.21
N GLN A 83 -0.60 -5.85 -13.70
CA GLN A 83 0.07 -7.14 -13.64
C GLN A 83 0.53 -7.62 -15.02
N GLU A 84 -0.37 -7.59 -16.01
CA GLU A 84 -0.03 -8.04 -17.35
C GLU A 84 1.05 -7.15 -18.00
N GLU A 85 0.98 -5.85 -17.80
CA GLU A 85 1.99 -4.93 -18.32
C GLU A 85 3.37 -5.21 -17.70
N LEU A 86 3.41 -5.44 -16.39
CA LEU A 86 4.67 -5.75 -15.69
C LEU A 86 5.24 -7.10 -16.13
N LYS A 87 4.40 -8.10 -16.31
CA LYS A 87 4.83 -9.41 -16.81
C LYS A 87 5.41 -9.29 -18.21
N ASN A 88 4.77 -8.51 -19.09
CA ASN A 88 5.28 -8.27 -20.45
C ASN A 88 6.64 -7.56 -20.46
N LYS A 89 6.95 -6.83 -19.40
CA LYS A 89 8.25 -6.17 -19.21
C LYS A 89 9.28 -7.04 -18.51
N GLY A 90 8.94 -8.30 -18.21
CA GLY A 90 9.86 -9.24 -17.58
C GLY A 90 9.94 -9.13 -16.06
N ILE A 91 9.02 -8.42 -15.42
CA ILE A 91 8.96 -8.31 -13.97
C ILE A 91 8.30 -9.56 -13.39
N LYS A 92 8.95 -10.18 -12.42
CA LYS A 92 8.40 -11.34 -11.72
C LYS A 92 7.36 -10.90 -10.70
N ILE A 93 6.17 -11.51 -10.78
CA ILE A 93 5.06 -11.22 -9.86
C ILE A 93 4.98 -12.31 -8.79
N GLU A 94 4.89 -11.91 -7.53
CA GLU A 94 4.58 -12.81 -6.42
C GLU A 94 3.08 -12.74 -6.13
N ASN A 95 2.46 -13.91 -5.97
CA ASN A 95 1.02 -14.04 -5.75
C ASN A 95 0.20 -13.48 -6.94
N GLU A 96 0.47 -14.00 -8.14
CA GLU A 96 -0.26 -13.58 -9.33
C GLU A 96 -1.77 -13.67 -9.14
N ILE A 97 -2.45 -12.63 -9.63
CA ILE A 97 -3.90 -12.54 -9.58
C ILE A 97 -4.47 -13.24 -10.81
N ASP A 98 -5.57 -13.99 -10.63
CA ASP A 98 -6.33 -14.54 -11.74
C ASP A 98 -6.89 -13.38 -12.58
N LYS A 99 -6.43 -13.26 -13.82
CA LYS A 99 -6.81 -12.15 -14.71
C LYS A 99 -8.30 -12.14 -15.08
N THR A 100 -9.01 -13.22 -14.83
CA THR A 100 -10.46 -13.30 -15.05
C THR A 100 -11.26 -12.86 -13.83
N SER A 101 -10.61 -12.64 -12.68
CA SER A 101 -11.26 -12.19 -11.47
C SER A 101 -11.60 -10.70 -11.53
N SER A 102 -12.37 -10.22 -10.56
CA SER A 102 -12.73 -8.80 -10.42
C SER A 102 -12.69 -8.38 -8.96
N GLY A 103 -12.65 -7.07 -8.72
CA GLY A 103 -12.67 -6.51 -7.38
C GLY A 103 -11.31 -6.42 -6.72
N PRO A 104 -11.28 -6.26 -5.39
CA PRO A 104 -10.04 -6.11 -4.64
C PRO A 104 -9.07 -7.27 -4.84
N ALA A 105 -7.79 -6.93 -4.97
CA ALA A 105 -6.72 -7.92 -5.14
C ALA A 105 -5.37 -7.26 -4.88
N SER A 106 -4.34 -8.07 -4.67
CA SER A 106 -2.99 -7.56 -4.46
C SER A 106 -1.95 -8.51 -5.00
N PHE A 107 -0.78 -7.96 -5.33
CA PHE A 107 0.41 -8.75 -5.62
C PHE A 107 1.66 -7.99 -5.16
N LYS A 108 2.77 -8.70 -5.07
CA LYS A 108 4.06 -8.13 -4.68
C LYS A 108 5.07 -8.28 -5.79
N ILE A 109 5.96 -7.30 -5.87
CA ILE A 109 7.17 -7.36 -6.68
C ILE A 109 8.34 -6.92 -5.82
N THR A 110 9.56 -7.22 -6.26
CA THR A 110 10.77 -6.88 -5.52
C THR A 110 11.69 -6.12 -6.46
N ASP A 111 12.20 -4.98 -5.99
CA ASP A 111 13.13 -4.19 -6.78
C ASP A 111 14.53 -4.84 -6.83
N PRO A 112 15.49 -4.29 -7.60
CA PRO A 112 16.81 -4.90 -7.71
C PRO A 112 17.60 -5.00 -6.40
N ASP A 113 17.26 -4.19 -5.40
CA ASP A 113 17.96 -4.16 -4.11
C ASP A 113 17.20 -4.91 -3.00
N GLY A 114 16.13 -5.59 -3.37
CA GLY A 114 15.35 -6.39 -2.42
C GLY A 114 14.22 -5.65 -1.72
N ASN A 115 13.92 -4.41 -2.13
CA ASN A 115 12.80 -3.68 -1.56
C ASN A 115 11.49 -4.23 -2.11
N VAL A 116 10.55 -4.53 -1.21
CA VAL A 116 9.25 -5.07 -1.59
C VAL A 116 8.30 -3.93 -1.95
N VAL A 117 7.64 -4.08 -3.08
CA VAL A 117 6.58 -3.18 -3.54
C VAL A 117 5.28 -3.96 -3.59
N LEU A 118 4.28 -3.49 -2.84
CA LEU A 118 2.94 -4.07 -2.82
C LEU A 118 2.03 -3.22 -3.70
N ILE A 119 1.37 -3.85 -4.63
CA ILE A 119 0.28 -3.25 -5.39
C ILE A 119 -1.01 -3.82 -4.80
N ASP A 120 -1.85 -2.97 -4.25
CA ASP A 120 -2.99 -3.39 -3.42
C ASP A 120 -4.23 -2.58 -3.78
N GLN A 121 -5.09 -3.17 -4.60
CA GLN A 121 -6.32 -2.54 -5.05
C GLN A 121 -7.47 -2.92 -4.12
N HIS A 122 -8.21 -1.91 -3.65
CA HIS A 122 -9.31 -2.10 -2.69
C HIS A 122 -10.71 -1.96 -3.31
N ARG A 123 -10.79 -1.90 -4.62
CA ARG A 123 -12.07 -1.69 -5.30
C ARG A 123 -12.30 -2.62 -6.48
#